data_f76b8580a7ccad85c17baa168d7ae4f1
#
_entry.id   f76b8580a7ccad85c17baa168d7ae4f1
#
_cell.length_a   1.000
_cell.length_b   1.000
_cell.length_c   1.000
_cell.angle_alpha   90.00
_cell.angle_beta   90.00
_cell.angle_gamma   90.00
#
_symmetry.space_group_name_H-M   'P 1'
#
loop_
_entity.id
_entity.type
_entity.pdbx_description
1 polymer ?
#
loop_
_entity_poly.entity_id
_entity_poly.type
_entity_poly.pdbx_seq_one_letter_code
_entity_poly.pdbx_strand_id
1 'polypeptide(L)'
;MKPDRKSLLAVFNVLFTAHGPQYWWPGDSPFEIMVGAVLTQNTAWTNVEKAIANLVNHDKLSPAGIVAARKDHLANWLRPSGYFNVKAARLKNFCRWYIEAGGFTALSKVDTQALREALLAVNGIGPETADDMLLYAFDRPVFV
;
A
#
# COMPACT_ATOMS: atom_id res chain seq x y z
N MET A 1 -19.54 20.25 -16.48
CA MET A 1 -20.67 19.53 -15.84
C MET A 1 -20.08 18.45 -14.96
N LYS A 2 -20.43 18.40 -13.68
CA LYS A 2 -20.00 17.29 -12.82
C LYS A 2 -20.89 16.07 -13.11
N PRO A 3 -20.34 14.89 -13.33
CA PRO A 3 -21.15 13.69 -13.50
C PRO A 3 -21.93 13.41 -12.21
N ASP A 4 -23.20 13.09 -12.35
CA ASP A 4 -24.02 12.64 -11.24
C ASP A 4 -23.79 11.14 -10.93
N ARG A 5 -24.27 10.70 -9.76
CA ARG A 5 -24.13 9.30 -9.33
C ARG A 5 -24.73 8.31 -10.35
N LYS A 6 -25.85 8.68 -10.98
CA LYS A 6 -26.54 7.79 -11.94
C LYS A 6 -25.70 7.59 -13.20
N SER A 7 -25.11 8.66 -13.71
CA SER A 7 -24.22 8.61 -14.90
C SER A 7 -22.96 7.79 -14.59
N LEU A 8 -22.34 7.97 -13.41
CA LEU A 8 -21.17 7.20 -13.01
C LEU A 8 -21.48 5.71 -12.87
N LEU A 9 -22.63 5.37 -12.26
CA LEU A 9 -23.05 3.97 -12.15
C LEU A 9 -23.36 3.35 -13.51
N ALA A 10 -23.93 4.11 -14.45
CA ALA A 10 -24.19 3.61 -15.81
C ALA A 10 -22.87 3.25 -16.51
N VAL A 11 -21.87 4.13 -16.45
CA VAL A 11 -20.53 3.87 -17.00
C VAL A 11 -19.89 2.67 -16.32
N PHE A 12 -19.90 2.62 -14.99
CA PHE A 12 -19.38 1.48 -14.24
C PHE A 12 -20.02 0.15 -14.68
N ASN A 13 -21.36 0.11 -14.79
CA ASN A 13 -22.08 -1.11 -15.20
C ASN A 13 -21.71 -1.56 -16.62
N VAL A 14 -21.52 -0.63 -17.54
CA VAL A 14 -21.07 -0.96 -18.91
C VAL A 14 -19.69 -1.59 -18.88
N LEU A 15 -18.74 -0.98 -18.17
CA LEU A 15 -17.37 -1.49 -18.05
C LEU A 15 -17.33 -2.81 -17.29
N PHE A 16 -18.08 -2.93 -16.21
CA PHE A 16 -18.13 -4.17 -15.42
C PHE A 16 -18.74 -5.34 -16.21
N THR A 17 -19.78 -5.07 -17.00
CA THR A 17 -20.40 -6.09 -17.87
C THR A 17 -19.44 -6.55 -18.96
N ALA A 18 -18.64 -5.62 -19.53
CA ALA A 18 -17.70 -5.93 -20.60
C ALA A 18 -16.44 -6.65 -20.13
N HIS A 19 -15.94 -6.31 -18.94
CA HIS A 19 -14.62 -6.73 -18.47
C HIS A 19 -14.64 -7.57 -17.19
N GLY A 20 -15.73 -7.59 -16.45
CA GLY A 20 -15.85 -8.29 -15.16
C GLY A 20 -15.02 -7.63 -14.04
N PRO A 21 -14.91 -8.30 -12.89
CA PRO A 21 -14.07 -7.86 -11.79
C PRO A 21 -12.59 -7.91 -12.19
N GLN A 22 -11.84 -6.84 -11.93
CA GLN A 22 -10.45 -6.73 -12.37
C GLN A 22 -9.45 -7.24 -11.33
N TYR A 23 -9.85 -7.45 -10.08
CA TYR A 23 -8.97 -7.87 -8.98
C TYR A 23 -7.69 -7.04 -8.93
N TRP A 24 -7.87 -5.73 -9.12
CA TRP A 24 -6.78 -4.78 -9.14
C TRP A 24 -6.08 -4.73 -7.79
N TRP A 25 -4.77 -4.56 -7.82
CA TRP A 25 -3.87 -4.61 -6.70
C TRP A 25 -3.75 -6.01 -6.08
N PRO A 26 -3.05 -6.91 -6.75
CA PRO A 26 -2.83 -8.25 -6.23
C PRO A 26 -1.95 -8.22 -4.97
N GLY A 27 -2.35 -8.95 -3.97
CA GLY A 27 -1.62 -9.14 -2.72
C GLY A 27 -2.33 -10.17 -1.86
N ASP A 28 -1.55 -10.98 -1.14
CA ASP A 28 -2.08 -12.07 -0.33
C ASP A 28 -2.59 -11.60 1.05
N SER A 29 -2.29 -10.36 1.42
CA SER A 29 -2.73 -9.78 2.68
C SER A 29 -2.83 -8.26 2.61
N PRO A 30 -3.61 -7.62 3.50
CA PRO A 30 -3.63 -6.16 3.61
C PRO A 30 -2.25 -5.54 3.85
N PHE A 31 -1.40 -6.19 4.63
CA PHE A 31 -0.05 -5.71 4.87
C PHE A 31 0.82 -5.73 3.60
N GLU A 32 0.75 -6.79 2.81
CA GLU A 32 1.44 -6.87 1.52
C GLU A 32 0.99 -5.76 0.56
N ILE A 33 -0.32 -5.49 0.50
CA ILE A 33 -0.88 -4.37 -0.27
C ILE A 33 -0.26 -3.04 0.16
N MET A 34 -0.17 -2.79 1.47
CA MET A 34 0.44 -1.57 2.00
C MET A 34 1.94 -1.47 1.69
N VAL A 35 2.67 -2.56 1.77
CA VAL A 35 4.09 -2.62 1.33
C VAL A 35 4.18 -2.27 -0.16
N GLY A 36 3.34 -2.87 -0.99
CA GLY A 36 3.25 -2.57 -2.41
C GLY A 36 2.99 -1.08 -2.69
N ALA A 37 2.11 -0.45 -1.92
CA ALA A 37 1.81 0.99 -2.05
C ALA A 37 3.04 1.86 -1.76
N VAL A 38 3.86 1.50 -0.79
CA VAL A 38 5.14 2.21 -0.54
C VAL A 38 6.13 1.97 -1.66
N LEU A 39 6.23 0.74 -2.17
CA LEU A 39 7.25 0.36 -3.15
C LEU A 39 6.92 0.81 -4.57
N THR A 40 5.64 0.98 -4.93
CA THR A 40 5.24 1.34 -6.30
C THR A 40 5.54 2.79 -6.68
N GLN A 41 6.01 3.60 -5.74
CA GLN A 41 6.41 4.98 -6.03
C GLN A 41 7.54 5.03 -7.07
N ASN A 42 7.30 5.68 -8.19
CA ASN A 42 8.26 5.87 -9.28
C ASN A 42 8.87 4.57 -9.87
N THR A 43 8.08 3.50 -9.97
CA THR A 43 8.52 2.26 -10.59
C THR A 43 7.37 1.48 -11.20
N ALA A 44 7.68 0.56 -12.11
CA ALA A 44 6.71 -0.37 -12.68
C ALA A 44 6.36 -1.48 -11.68
N TRP A 45 5.10 -1.96 -11.74
CA TRP A 45 4.61 -3.00 -10.83
C TRP A 45 5.45 -4.28 -10.85
N THR A 46 5.94 -4.71 -12.01
CA THR A 46 6.83 -5.88 -12.13
C THR A 46 8.09 -5.78 -11.27
N ASN A 47 8.58 -4.57 -11.02
CA ASN A 47 9.72 -4.34 -10.13
C ASN A 47 9.31 -4.42 -8.66
N VAL A 48 8.09 -3.98 -8.33
CA VAL A 48 7.52 -4.13 -6.98
C VAL A 48 7.36 -5.61 -6.64
N GLU A 49 6.83 -6.41 -7.55
CA GLU A 49 6.68 -7.87 -7.37
C GLU A 49 8.03 -8.54 -7.06
N LYS A 50 9.10 -8.16 -7.76
CA LYS A 50 10.44 -8.68 -7.49
C LYS A 50 10.95 -8.31 -6.10
N ALA A 51 10.70 -7.08 -5.65
CA ALA A 51 11.09 -6.63 -4.32
C ALA A 51 10.28 -7.34 -3.22
N ILE A 52 8.97 -7.51 -3.41
CA ILE A 52 8.12 -8.28 -2.49
C ILE A 52 8.57 -9.74 -2.44
N ALA A 53 8.86 -10.38 -3.58
CA ALA A 53 9.39 -11.73 -3.62
C ALA A 53 10.70 -11.88 -2.83
N ASN A 54 11.58 -10.88 -2.88
CA ASN A 54 12.79 -10.88 -2.06
C ASN A 54 12.48 -10.84 -0.57
N LEU A 55 11.50 -10.04 -0.13
CA LEU A 55 11.07 -10.01 1.27
C LEU A 55 10.47 -11.34 1.72
N VAL A 56 9.66 -11.96 0.87
CA VAL A 56 9.09 -13.30 1.13
C VAL A 56 10.19 -14.35 1.26
N ASN A 57 11.13 -14.39 0.31
CA ASN A 57 12.23 -15.36 0.29
C ASN A 57 13.16 -15.28 1.50
N HIS A 58 13.23 -14.12 2.14
CA HIS A 58 14.03 -13.90 3.36
C HIS A 58 13.19 -13.93 4.64
N ASP A 59 11.91 -14.32 4.55
CA ASP A 59 10.97 -14.34 5.69
C ASP A 59 10.88 -12.98 6.41
N LYS A 60 10.81 -11.90 5.60
CA LYS A 60 10.78 -10.51 6.09
C LYS A 60 9.54 -9.72 5.72
N LEU A 61 8.57 -10.33 5.03
CA LEU A 61 7.31 -9.66 4.69
C LEU A 61 6.36 -9.62 5.90
N SER A 62 6.80 -8.93 6.95
CA SER A 62 6.01 -8.63 8.15
C SER A 62 6.49 -7.32 8.76
N PRO A 63 5.62 -6.60 9.50
CA PRO A 63 6.01 -5.34 10.15
C PRO A 63 7.26 -5.51 11.05
N ALA A 64 7.27 -6.53 11.91
CA ALA A 64 8.39 -6.81 12.79
C ALA A 64 9.64 -7.24 12.03
N GLY A 65 9.50 -8.06 10.98
CA GLY A 65 10.60 -8.52 10.14
C GLY A 65 11.30 -7.35 9.42
N ILE A 66 10.53 -6.41 8.90
CA ILE A 66 11.05 -5.21 8.23
C ILE A 66 11.75 -4.27 9.23
N VAL A 67 11.15 -4.03 10.39
CA VAL A 67 11.76 -3.18 11.42
C VAL A 67 13.06 -3.76 11.94
N ALA A 68 13.11 -5.07 12.18
CA ALA A 68 14.29 -5.76 12.69
C ALA A 68 15.42 -5.93 11.65
N ALA A 69 15.11 -5.88 10.35
CA ALA A 69 16.11 -6.03 9.30
C ALA A 69 17.16 -4.90 9.36
N ARG A 70 18.41 -5.24 9.12
CA ARG A 70 19.45 -4.24 8.91
C ARG A 70 19.10 -3.40 7.68
N LYS A 71 19.36 -2.09 7.77
CA LYS A 71 18.98 -1.14 6.71
C LYS A 71 19.62 -1.47 5.36
N ASP A 72 20.88 -1.88 5.35
CA ASP A 72 21.62 -2.28 4.16
C ASP A 72 21.05 -3.55 3.50
N HIS A 73 20.68 -4.55 4.29
CA HIS A 73 20.04 -5.76 3.80
C HIS A 73 18.65 -5.45 3.23
N LEU A 74 17.84 -4.70 3.97
CA LEU A 74 16.51 -4.30 3.49
C LEU A 74 16.61 -3.52 2.18
N ALA A 75 17.49 -2.52 2.09
CA ALA A 75 17.72 -1.76 0.87
C ALA A 75 18.12 -2.66 -0.30
N ASN A 76 18.96 -3.66 -0.07
CA ASN A 76 19.36 -4.61 -1.10
C ASN A 76 18.18 -5.47 -1.61
N TRP A 77 17.30 -5.95 -0.72
CA TRP A 77 16.10 -6.69 -1.14
C TRP A 77 15.11 -5.83 -1.93
N LEU A 78 15.04 -4.53 -1.61
CA LEU A 78 14.18 -3.57 -2.30
C LEU A 78 14.78 -3.01 -3.60
N ARG A 79 16.02 -3.34 -3.93
CA ARG A 79 16.75 -2.81 -5.09
C ARG A 79 15.96 -2.85 -6.41
N PRO A 80 15.21 -3.92 -6.75
CA PRO A 80 14.42 -3.93 -7.99
C PRO A 80 13.41 -2.79 -8.11
N SER A 81 12.88 -2.28 -7.00
CA SER A 81 11.88 -1.21 -7.01
C SER A 81 12.47 0.20 -7.23
N GLY A 82 13.79 0.35 -7.29
CA GLY A 82 14.46 1.65 -7.40
C GLY A 82 14.37 2.50 -6.13
N TYR A 83 15.17 3.56 -6.03
CA TYR A 83 15.23 4.42 -4.82
C TYR A 83 15.26 3.62 -3.51
N PHE A 84 15.95 2.50 -3.52
CA PHE A 84 15.84 1.45 -2.50
C PHE A 84 16.33 1.88 -1.10
N ASN A 85 17.30 2.79 -1.01
CA ASN A 85 17.73 3.34 0.29
C ASN A 85 16.64 4.22 0.92
N VAL A 86 16.00 5.07 0.13
CA VAL A 86 14.90 5.93 0.57
C VAL A 86 13.68 5.06 0.90
N LYS A 87 13.35 4.10 0.05
CA LYS A 87 12.21 3.18 0.26
C LYS A 87 12.42 2.30 1.49
N ALA A 88 13.63 1.84 1.77
CA ALA A 88 13.93 1.11 3.01
C ALA A 88 13.65 1.95 4.25
N ALA A 89 14.05 3.22 4.25
CA ALA A 89 13.76 4.13 5.36
C ALA A 89 12.25 4.41 5.51
N ARG A 90 11.56 4.67 4.40
CA ARG A 90 10.11 4.91 4.39
C ARG A 90 9.32 3.69 4.86
N LEU A 91 9.70 2.51 4.39
CA LEU A 91 9.05 1.27 4.77
C LEU A 91 9.25 0.95 6.26
N LYS A 92 10.44 1.20 6.80
CA LYS A 92 10.69 1.07 8.24
C LYS A 92 9.87 2.08 9.06
N ASN A 93 9.77 3.33 8.63
CA ASN A 93 8.94 4.33 9.30
C ASN A 93 7.47 3.89 9.34
N PHE A 94 6.96 3.44 8.21
CA PHE A 94 5.59 2.92 8.11
C PHE A 94 5.38 1.72 9.04
N CYS A 95 6.27 0.73 9.04
CA CYS A 95 6.13 -0.46 9.87
C CYS A 95 6.20 -0.15 11.37
N ARG A 96 7.05 0.77 11.80
CA ARG A 96 7.08 1.22 13.21
C ARG A 96 5.74 1.85 13.62
N TRP A 97 5.28 2.82 12.84
CA TRP A 97 3.98 3.43 13.06
C TRP A 97 2.84 2.40 13.08
N TYR A 98 2.85 1.47 12.14
CA TYR A 98 1.83 0.42 12.03
C TYR A 98 1.79 -0.47 13.28
N ILE A 99 2.94 -0.86 13.82
CA ILE A 99 3.04 -1.63 15.06
C ILE A 99 2.54 -0.81 16.25
N GLU A 100 2.99 0.43 16.39
CA GLU A 100 2.59 1.34 17.47
C GLU A 100 1.09 1.64 17.46
N ALA A 101 0.49 1.73 16.30
CA ALA A 101 -0.94 1.94 16.12
C ALA A 101 -1.81 0.68 16.39
N GLY A 102 -1.20 -0.46 16.68
CA GLY A 102 -1.90 -1.71 16.99
C GLY A 102 -2.23 -2.59 15.79
N GLY A 103 -1.65 -2.31 14.63
CA GLY A 103 -1.77 -3.11 13.42
C GLY A 103 -3.14 -3.01 12.73
N PHE A 104 -3.39 -3.92 11.80
CA PHE A 104 -4.57 -3.86 10.93
C PHE A 104 -5.89 -3.86 11.71
N THR A 105 -6.03 -4.70 12.72
CA THR A 105 -7.26 -4.82 13.51
C THR A 105 -7.61 -3.52 14.24
N ALA A 106 -6.64 -2.84 14.83
CA ALA A 106 -6.86 -1.55 15.49
C ALA A 106 -7.15 -0.45 14.46
N LEU A 107 -6.37 -0.36 13.40
CA LEU A 107 -6.52 0.65 12.35
C LEU A 107 -7.83 0.53 11.58
N SER A 108 -8.34 -0.69 11.40
CA SER A 108 -9.65 -0.93 10.75
C SER A 108 -10.83 -0.33 11.50
N LYS A 109 -10.68 -0.03 12.78
CA LYS A 109 -11.72 0.60 13.62
C LYS A 109 -11.70 2.13 13.58
N VAL A 110 -10.63 2.72 13.05
CA VAL A 110 -10.48 4.17 12.92
C VAL A 110 -11.33 4.65 11.74
N ASP A 111 -12.00 5.79 11.89
CA ASP A 111 -12.75 6.35 10.77
C ASP A 111 -11.82 6.75 9.60
N THR A 112 -12.38 6.81 8.39
CA THR A 112 -11.59 6.98 7.16
C THR A 112 -10.78 8.27 7.16
N GLN A 113 -11.35 9.38 7.61
CA GLN A 113 -10.66 10.67 7.60
C GLN A 113 -9.51 10.68 8.62
N ALA A 114 -9.76 10.22 9.84
CA ALA A 114 -8.74 10.14 10.87
C ALA A 114 -7.61 9.16 10.48
N LEU A 115 -7.94 8.04 9.86
CA LEU A 115 -6.95 7.09 9.38
C LEU A 115 -6.09 7.71 8.25
N ARG A 116 -6.71 8.46 7.34
CA ARG A 116 -6.01 9.19 6.29
C ARG A 116 -5.01 10.19 6.87
N GLU A 117 -5.46 10.99 7.82
CA GLU A 117 -4.59 11.97 8.50
C GLU A 117 -3.42 11.31 9.23
N ALA A 118 -3.66 10.19 9.90
CA ALA A 118 -2.62 9.41 10.57
C ALA A 118 -1.60 8.85 9.57
N LEU A 119 -2.04 8.31 8.43
CA LEU A 119 -1.15 7.83 7.37
C LEU A 119 -0.30 8.97 6.78
N LEU A 120 -0.89 10.12 6.51
CA LEU A 120 -0.19 11.28 5.97
C LEU A 120 0.85 11.87 6.95
N ALA A 121 0.70 11.64 8.25
CA ALA A 121 1.67 12.04 9.26
C ALA A 121 2.93 11.15 9.27
N VAL A 122 2.88 9.96 8.65
CA VAL A 122 4.03 9.07 8.54
C VAL A 122 5.00 9.60 7.48
N ASN A 123 6.26 9.82 7.87
CA ASN A 123 7.29 10.27 6.94
C ASN A 123 7.47 9.28 5.78
N GLY A 124 7.26 9.76 4.57
CA GLY A 124 7.35 8.95 3.34
C GLY A 124 6.00 8.49 2.78
N ILE A 125 4.89 8.77 3.44
CA ILE A 125 3.54 8.49 2.96
C ILE A 125 2.90 9.79 2.46
N GLY A 126 2.75 9.91 1.15
CA GLY A 126 2.03 11.02 0.52
C GLY A 126 0.55 10.68 0.26
N PRO A 127 -0.22 11.66 -0.29
CA PRO A 127 -1.66 11.46 -0.53
C PRO A 127 -1.99 10.24 -1.37
N GLU A 128 -1.30 10.02 -2.48
CA GLU A 128 -1.53 8.87 -3.36
C GLU A 128 -1.31 7.54 -2.63
N THR A 129 -0.19 7.39 -1.95
CA THR A 129 0.11 6.17 -1.18
C THR A 129 -0.88 5.94 -0.04
N ALA A 130 -1.29 7.00 0.68
CA ALA A 130 -2.29 6.90 1.73
C ALA A 130 -3.65 6.47 1.17
N ASP A 131 -4.08 7.05 0.05
CA ASP A 131 -5.35 6.73 -0.58
C ASP A 131 -5.34 5.31 -1.20
N ASP A 132 -4.22 4.85 -1.77
CA ASP A 132 -4.02 3.46 -2.19
C ASP A 132 -4.20 2.49 -1.01
N MET A 133 -3.59 2.77 0.12
CA MET A 133 -3.73 1.93 1.31
C MET A 133 -5.17 1.90 1.82
N LEU A 134 -5.83 3.07 1.88
CA LEU A 134 -7.22 3.16 2.31
C LEU A 134 -8.16 2.35 1.41
N LEU A 135 -8.01 2.49 0.10
CA LEU A 135 -8.87 1.82 -0.87
C LEU A 135 -8.60 0.32 -0.94
N TYR A 136 -7.35 -0.08 -1.13
CA TYR A 136 -7.01 -1.45 -1.46
C TYR A 136 -6.68 -2.35 -0.25
N ALA A 137 -6.15 -1.79 0.84
CA ALA A 137 -5.86 -2.57 2.03
C ALA A 137 -6.98 -2.51 3.08
N PHE A 138 -7.61 -1.35 3.25
CA PHE A 138 -8.67 -1.14 4.26
C PHE A 138 -10.09 -1.17 3.69
N ASP A 139 -10.22 -1.34 2.37
CA ASP A 139 -11.53 -1.37 1.68
C ASP A 139 -12.39 -0.12 1.96
N ARG A 140 -11.75 1.05 1.98
CA ARG A 140 -12.41 2.32 2.23
C ARG A 140 -12.79 3.00 0.92
N PRO A 141 -14.00 3.57 0.80
CA PRO A 141 -14.48 4.21 -0.43
C PRO A 141 -13.86 5.60 -0.61
N VAL A 142 -12.58 5.64 -0.91
CA VAL A 142 -11.83 6.86 -1.24
C VAL A 142 -11.49 6.89 -2.73
N PHE A 143 -11.19 8.07 -3.23
CA PHE A 143 -10.78 8.29 -4.61
C PHE A 143 -9.25 8.39 -4.69
N VAL A 144 -8.66 7.60 -5.57
CA VAL A 144 -7.20 7.57 -5.81
C VAL A 144 -6.87 8.25 -7.13
#